data_faf83479e22014428632d4bbe16e8ae2
#
_entry.id   faf83479e22014428632d4bbe16e8ae2
#
_cell.length_a   1.000
_cell.length_b   1.000
_cell.length_c   1.000
_cell.angle_alpha   90.00
_cell.angle_beta   90.00
_cell.angle_gamma   90.00
#
_symmetry.space_group_name_H-M   'P 1'
#
loop_
_entity.id
_entity.type
_entity.pdbx_description
1 polymer ?
#
loop_
_entity_poly.entity_id
_entity_poly.type
_entity_poly.pdbx_seq_one_letter_code
_entity_poly.pdbx_strand_id
1 'polypeptide(L)'
;MIDAPIAEVWSRLSNFHDFSWAPRVISGVDKVGDVDGNSVGAKRILNGAFHEMLIEINNDEYYLKYSIDDGPSPVSKDEVENYIGVVRLSPASDGGGTLVEWVSSWESKVDDAVEFCHGIYVALLGELGNSFK
;
A
#
# COMPACT_ATOMS: atom_id res chain seq x y z
N MET A 1 3.01 14.71 -3.11
CA MET A 1 3.52 15.16 -1.81
C MET A 1 2.38 15.33 -0.81
N ILE A 2 2.58 14.92 0.42
CA ILE A 2 1.58 15.01 1.49
C ILE A 2 1.92 16.18 2.41
N ASP A 3 0.95 17.00 2.72
CA ASP A 3 1.13 18.21 3.54
C ASP A 3 0.97 17.88 5.04
N ALA A 4 1.87 17.01 5.54
CA ALA A 4 1.93 16.60 6.93
C ALA A 4 3.32 16.06 7.27
N PRO A 5 3.75 16.12 8.55
CA PRO A 5 5.04 15.59 8.98
C PRO A 5 5.15 14.07 8.73
N ILE A 6 6.35 13.61 8.43
CA ILE A 6 6.62 12.23 8.05
C ILE A 6 6.15 11.22 9.11
N ALA A 7 6.31 11.53 10.39
CA ALA A 7 5.87 10.64 11.47
C ALA A 7 4.35 10.45 11.50
N GLU A 8 3.58 11.50 11.19
CA GLU A 8 2.13 11.41 11.12
C GLU A 8 1.65 10.60 9.92
N VAL A 9 2.28 10.80 8.76
CA VAL A 9 1.96 10.02 7.56
C VAL A 9 2.30 8.55 7.80
N TRP A 10 3.47 8.28 8.38
CA TRP A 10 3.90 6.92 8.68
C TRP A 10 2.96 6.23 9.66
N SER A 11 2.46 6.94 10.67
CA SER A 11 1.55 6.37 11.67
C SER A 11 0.28 5.80 11.03
N ARG A 12 -0.16 6.36 9.91
CA ARG A 12 -1.32 5.85 9.16
C ARG A 12 -0.97 4.69 8.25
N LEU A 13 0.16 4.76 7.56
CA LEU A 13 0.57 3.75 6.58
C LEU A 13 1.17 2.50 7.23
N SER A 14 1.79 2.63 8.39
CA SER A 14 2.51 1.52 9.04
C SER A 14 1.60 0.43 9.60
N ASN A 15 0.31 0.70 9.78
CA ASN A 15 -0.65 -0.34 10.15
C ASN A 15 -1.25 -0.96 8.89
N PHE A 16 -0.79 -2.15 8.56
CA PHE A 16 -1.18 -2.88 7.36
C PHE A 16 -2.68 -3.21 7.31
N HIS A 17 -3.36 -3.24 8.46
CA HIS A 17 -4.79 -3.51 8.56
C HIS A 17 -5.67 -2.25 8.59
N ASP A 18 -5.08 -1.05 8.51
CA ASP A 18 -5.84 0.19 8.59
C ASP A 18 -5.85 0.94 7.25
N PHE A 19 -7.05 1.08 6.68
CA PHE A 19 -7.32 1.91 5.51
C PHE A 19 -8.43 2.93 5.78
N SER A 20 -8.62 3.30 7.04
CA SER A 20 -9.61 4.33 7.41
C SER A 20 -9.36 5.68 6.72
N TRP A 21 -8.14 5.88 6.24
CA TRP A 21 -7.73 7.09 5.51
C TRP A 21 -8.13 7.06 4.02
N ALA A 22 -8.65 5.94 3.51
CA ALA A 22 -9.01 5.79 2.10
C ALA A 22 -10.42 5.19 1.92
N PRO A 23 -11.47 5.79 2.54
CA PRO A 23 -12.80 5.17 2.57
C PRO A 23 -13.49 5.11 1.20
N ARG A 24 -13.08 5.94 0.23
CA ARG A 24 -13.67 5.95 -1.10
C ARG A 24 -13.03 4.95 -2.06
N VAL A 25 -11.87 4.42 -1.71
CA VAL A 25 -11.13 3.45 -2.54
C VAL A 25 -11.21 2.05 -1.94
N ILE A 26 -11.03 1.96 -0.61
CA ILE A 26 -11.04 0.69 0.12
C ILE A 26 -12.32 0.61 0.93
N SER A 27 -13.25 -0.22 0.48
CA SER A 27 -14.55 -0.42 1.15
C SER A 27 -14.48 -1.38 2.32
N GLY A 28 -13.45 -2.21 2.41
CA GLY A 28 -13.29 -3.15 3.50
C GLY A 28 -11.89 -3.73 3.56
N VAL A 29 -11.43 -3.99 4.78
CA VAL A 29 -10.16 -4.67 5.05
C VAL A 29 -10.46 -5.84 5.98
N ASP A 30 -10.18 -7.04 5.53
CA ASP A 30 -10.30 -8.25 6.35
C ASP A 30 -8.92 -8.63 6.87
N LYS A 31 -8.79 -8.68 8.19
CA LYS A 31 -7.59 -9.17 8.84
C LYS A 31 -7.56 -10.69 8.77
N VAL A 32 -6.45 -11.25 8.28
CA VAL A 32 -6.27 -12.69 8.17
C VAL A 32 -5.20 -13.15 9.15
N GLY A 33 -5.53 -14.09 10.02
CA GLY A 33 -4.60 -14.62 11.02
C GLY A 33 -4.45 -13.72 12.25
N ASP A 34 -3.45 -14.00 13.08
CA ASP A 34 -3.26 -13.37 14.39
C ASP A 34 -2.09 -12.38 14.45
N VAL A 35 -1.43 -12.11 13.32
CA VAL A 35 -0.28 -11.21 13.27
C VAL A 35 -0.75 -9.76 13.27
N ASP A 36 -0.13 -8.92 14.10
CA ASP A 36 -0.45 -7.49 14.15
C ASP A 36 -0.14 -6.79 12.82
N GLY A 37 -0.90 -5.74 12.52
CA GLY A 37 -0.79 -5.01 11.25
C GLY A 37 0.54 -4.30 11.02
N ASN A 38 1.36 -4.13 12.06
CA ASN A 38 2.70 -3.53 11.96
C ASN A 38 3.83 -4.55 12.12
N SER A 39 3.55 -5.83 11.94
CA SER A 39 4.53 -6.91 12.04
C SER A 39 4.61 -7.70 10.73
N VAL A 40 5.83 -8.15 10.39
CA VAL A 40 6.05 -9.01 9.22
C VAL A 40 5.19 -10.28 9.33
N GLY A 41 4.57 -10.66 8.22
CA GLY A 41 3.63 -11.77 8.17
C GLY A 41 2.16 -11.37 8.32
N ALA A 42 1.88 -10.09 8.61
CA ALA A 42 0.52 -9.58 8.65
C ALA A 42 -0.15 -9.75 7.28
N LYS A 43 -1.36 -10.26 7.27
CA LYS A 43 -2.13 -10.49 6.04
C LYS A 43 -3.42 -9.68 6.05
N ARG A 44 -3.81 -9.23 4.87
CA ARG A 44 -5.08 -8.51 4.68
C ARG A 44 -5.73 -8.89 3.37
N ILE A 45 -7.05 -8.73 3.31
CA ILE A 45 -7.82 -8.83 2.08
C ILE A 45 -8.52 -7.50 1.88
N LEU A 46 -8.18 -6.78 0.82
CA LEU A 46 -8.77 -5.47 0.51
C LEU A 46 -9.97 -5.66 -0.43
N ASN A 47 -11.11 -5.09 -0.07
CA ASN A 47 -12.35 -5.15 -0.85
C ASN A 47 -12.79 -6.59 -1.20
N GLY A 48 -12.40 -7.55 -0.37
CA GLY A 48 -12.70 -8.97 -0.63
C GLY A 48 -11.96 -9.57 -1.82
N ALA A 49 -10.99 -8.87 -2.41
CA ALA A 49 -10.38 -9.25 -3.69
C ALA A 49 -8.85 -9.30 -3.66
N PHE A 50 -8.17 -8.33 -3.05
CA PHE A 50 -6.71 -8.26 -3.02
C PHE A 50 -6.16 -8.96 -1.79
N HIS A 51 -5.48 -10.08 -1.99
CA HIS A 51 -4.86 -10.87 -0.92
C HIS A 51 -3.39 -10.44 -0.78
N GLU A 52 -3.05 -9.78 0.31
CA GLU A 52 -1.75 -9.15 0.51
C GLU A 52 -1.10 -9.60 1.83
N MET A 53 0.24 -9.63 1.85
CA MET A 53 1.01 -9.95 3.04
C MET A 53 2.16 -8.97 3.21
N LEU A 54 2.34 -8.47 4.44
CA LEU A 54 3.48 -7.60 4.79
C LEU A 54 4.74 -8.45 4.90
N ILE A 55 5.74 -8.18 4.07
CA ILE A 55 6.98 -8.96 4.02
C ILE A 55 8.18 -8.25 4.62
N GLU A 56 8.15 -6.92 4.71
CA GLU A 56 9.19 -6.14 5.35
C GLU A 56 8.62 -4.82 5.84
N ILE A 57 9.07 -4.35 6.99
CA ILE A 57 8.73 -3.02 7.52
C ILE A 57 9.93 -2.44 8.26
N ASN A 58 10.22 -1.16 8.01
CA ASN A 58 11.29 -0.43 8.67
C ASN A 58 10.76 0.91 9.19
N ASN A 59 10.57 0.99 10.51
CA ASN A 59 10.03 2.19 11.16
C ASN A 59 11.06 3.32 11.28
N ASP A 60 12.34 3.03 11.13
CA ASP A 60 13.40 4.03 11.22
C ASP A 60 13.61 4.73 9.87
N GLU A 61 13.49 4.00 8.78
CA GLU A 61 13.65 4.51 7.42
C GLU A 61 12.33 4.78 6.71
N TYR A 62 11.19 4.50 7.35
CA TYR A 62 9.85 4.76 6.87
C TYR A 62 9.55 4.08 5.53
N TYR A 63 9.72 2.77 5.46
CA TYR A 63 9.25 2.01 4.30
C TYR A 63 8.64 0.68 4.72
N LEU A 64 7.79 0.15 3.86
CA LEU A 64 7.28 -1.20 3.97
C LEU A 64 7.21 -1.86 2.59
N LYS A 65 7.28 -3.19 2.60
CA LYS A 65 7.11 -4.02 1.41
C LYS A 65 6.02 -5.05 1.67
N TYR A 66 5.22 -5.30 0.66
CA TYR A 66 4.17 -6.31 0.75
C TYR A 66 4.12 -7.10 -0.57
N SER A 67 3.57 -8.32 -0.49
CA SER A 67 3.26 -9.12 -1.66
C SER A 67 1.76 -9.06 -1.95
N ILE A 68 1.38 -9.17 -3.22
CA ILE A 68 0.01 -9.50 -3.59
C ILE A 68 0.02 -10.96 -4.02
N ASP A 69 -0.66 -11.80 -3.25
CA ASP A 69 -0.68 -13.24 -3.47
C ASP A 69 -1.80 -13.65 -4.43
N ASP A 70 -2.87 -12.85 -4.51
CA ASP A 70 -3.96 -13.00 -5.45
C ASP A 70 -4.76 -11.68 -5.52
N GLY A 71 -5.50 -11.48 -6.59
CA GLY A 71 -6.33 -10.30 -6.80
C GLY A 71 -7.23 -10.45 -8.00
N PRO A 72 -8.03 -9.41 -8.30
CA PRO A 72 -8.84 -9.40 -9.51
C PRO A 72 -7.98 -9.25 -10.76
N SER A 73 -8.48 -9.72 -11.90
CA SER A 73 -7.79 -9.50 -13.17
C SER A 73 -7.58 -7.98 -13.40
N PRO A 74 -6.42 -7.55 -13.87
CA PRO A 74 -5.28 -8.31 -14.43
C PRO A 74 -4.18 -8.68 -13.41
N VAL A 75 -4.44 -8.62 -12.11
CA VAL A 75 -3.43 -8.91 -11.07
C VAL A 75 -3.73 -10.20 -10.29
N SER A 76 -4.48 -11.12 -10.89
CA SER A 76 -4.71 -12.43 -10.28
C SER A 76 -3.43 -13.26 -10.26
N LYS A 77 -3.37 -14.28 -9.39
CA LYS A 77 -2.21 -15.17 -9.27
C LYS A 77 -1.90 -15.92 -10.56
N ASP A 78 -2.87 -16.05 -11.45
CA ASP A 78 -2.70 -16.74 -12.75
C ASP A 78 -2.12 -15.80 -13.83
N GLU A 79 -2.20 -14.49 -13.62
CA GLU A 79 -1.78 -13.46 -14.58
C GLU A 79 -0.47 -12.78 -14.18
N VAL A 80 -0.22 -12.64 -12.88
CA VAL A 80 0.93 -11.93 -12.32
C VAL A 80 1.62 -12.81 -11.28
N GLU A 81 2.94 -12.91 -11.35
CA GLU A 81 3.76 -13.63 -10.40
C GLU A 81 4.72 -12.66 -9.68
N ASN A 82 5.08 -12.98 -8.44
CA ASN A 82 6.08 -12.26 -7.67
C ASN A 82 5.78 -10.76 -7.55
N TYR A 83 4.52 -10.41 -7.32
CA TYR A 83 4.12 -9.01 -7.14
C TYR A 83 4.61 -8.51 -5.78
N ILE A 84 5.49 -7.50 -5.82
CA ILE A 84 6.01 -6.83 -4.63
C ILE A 84 5.68 -5.33 -4.73
N GLY A 85 5.00 -4.80 -3.72
CA GLY A 85 4.76 -3.37 -3.58
C GLY A 85 5.68 -2.80 -2.52
N VAL A 86 6.19 -1.60 -2.74
CA VAL A 86 7.02 -0.86 -1.78
C VAL A 86 6.43 0.53 -1.60
N VAL A 87 6.17 0.89 -0.34
CA VAL A 87 5.77 2.23 0.05
C VAL A 87 6.91 2.82 0.86
N ARG A 88 7.44 3.96 0.41
CA ARG A 88 8.58 4.63 1.07
C ARG A 88 8.27 6.09 1.28
N LEU A 89 8.58 6.60 2.46
CA LEU A 89 8.40 8.00 2.81
C LEU A 89 9.75 8.68 2.94
N SER A 90 9.82 9.93 2.52
CA SER A 90 10.96 10.81 2.77
C SER A 90 10.49 12.22 3.07
N PRO A 91 11.27 12.99 3.86
CA PRO A 91 10.89 14.39 4.13
C PRO A 91 10.98 15.21 2.85
N ALA A 92 10.00 16.09 2.65
CA ALA A 92 10.05 17.01 1.53
C ALA A 92 11.12 18.09 1.76
N SER A 93 11.75 18.54 0.68
CA SER A 93 12.87 19.49 0.74
C SER A 93 12.49 20.87 1.28
N ASP A 94 11.22 21.22 1.27
CA ASP A 94 10.71 22.50 1.75
C ASP A 94 10.32 22.51 3.25
N GLY A 95 10.57 21.41 3.93
CA GLY A 95 10.39 21.26 5.38
C GLY A 95 8.95 21.24 5.86
N GLY A 96 8.44 20.16 6.32
CA GLY A 96 7.11 20.00 6.91
C GLY A 96 6.21 19.05 6.16
N GLY A 97 6.44 18.84 4.86
CA GLY A 97 5.69 17.89 4.07
C GLY A 97 6.39 16.54 3.96
N THR A 98 5.73 15.58 3.36
CA THR A 98 6.24 14.22 3.16
C THR A 98 6.08 13.81 1.69
N LEU A 99 7.16 13.29 1.11
CA LEU A 99 7.13 12.67 -0.19
C LEU A 99 6.82 11.18 0.00
N VAL A 100 5.78 10.70 -0.68
CA VAL A 100 5.38 9.30 -0.66
C VAL A 100 5.65 8.69 -2.03
N GLU A 101 6.45 7.63 -2.06
CA GLU A 101 6.69 6.84 -3.25
C GLU A 101 6.05 5.46 -3.08
N TRP A 102 5.24 5.07 -4.04
CA TRP A 102 4.59 3.77 -4.06
C TRP A 102 4.92 3.10 -5.38
N VAL A 103 5.78 2.10 -5.34
CA VAL A 103 6.25 1.40 -6.53
C VAL A 103 5.99 -0.10 -6.40
N SER A 104 5.85 -0.76 -7.52
CA SER A 104 5.63 -2.20 -7.55
C SER A 104 6.41 -2.83 -8.69
N SER A 105 6.73 -4.10 -8.49
CA SER A 105 7.38 -4.94 -9.50
C SER A 105 6.68 -6.29 -9.54
N TRP A 106 6.60 -6.86 -10.73
CA TRP A 106 5.98 -8.18 -10.92
C TRP A 106 6.43 -8.79 -12.25
N GLU A 107 6.13 -10.07 -12.40
CA GLU A 107 6.23 -10.78 -13.67
C GLU A 107 4.82 -11.02 -14.18
N SER A 108 4.52 -10.57 -15.39
CA SER A 108 3.17 -10.63 -15.93
C SER A 108 3.16 -11.25 -17.33
N LYS A 109 2.08 -11.99 -17.60
CA LYS A 109 1.78 -12.52 -18.93
C LYS A 109 0.84 -11.61 -19.72
N VAL A 110 0.36 -10.53 -19.08
CA VAL A 110 -0.58 -9.56 -19.67
C VAL A 110 -0.05 -8.14 -19.49
N ASP A 111 -0.42 -7.24 -20.41
CA ASP A 111 0.10 -5.86 -20.42
C ASP A 111 -0.75 -4.90 -19.58
N ASP A 112 -1.93 -5.30 -19.15
CA ASP A 112 -2.90 -4.40 -18.50
C ASP A 112 -2.58 -4.07 -17.03
N ALA A 113 -1.69 -4.85 -16.39
CA ALA A 113 -1.41 -4.72 -14.97
C ALA A 113 -0.80 -3.36 -14.61
N VAL A 114 0.03 -2.79 -15.47
CA VAL A 114 0.68 -1.50 -15.22
C VAL A 114 -0.35 -0.38 -15.06
N GLU A 115 -1.25 -0.23 -16.02
CA GLU A 115 -2.28 0.81 -15.98
C GLU A 115 -3.26 0.59 -14.82
N PHE A 116 -3.63 -0.66 -14.58
CA PHE A 116 -4.52 -1.01 -13.49
C PHE A 116 -3.93 -0.63 -12.14
N CYS A 117 -2.69 -1.04 -11.85
CA CYS A 117 -2.02 -0.74 -10.59
C CYS A 117 -1.74 0.75 -10.43
N HIS A 118 -1.33 1.42 -11.51
CA HIS A 118 -1.09 2.85 -11.49
C HIS A 118 -2.36 3.61 -11.09
N GLY A 119 -3.50 3.26 -11.66
CA GLY A 119 -4.78 3.89 -11.31
C GLY A 119 -5.14 3.73 -9.84
N ILE A 120 -4.92 2.53 -9.28
CA ILE A 120 -5.18 2.26 -7.86
C ILE A 120 -4.24 3.09 -6.98
N TYR A 121 -2.95 3.14 -7.30
CA TYR A 121 -1.97 3.88 -6.49
C TYR A 121 -2.23 5.38 -6.53
N VAL A 122 -2.60 5.93 -7.66
CA VAL A 122 -2.98 7.34 -7.78
C VAL A 122 -4.20 7.63 -6.89
N ALA A 123 -5.21 6.76 -6.92
CA ALA A 123 -6.39 6.91 -6.08
C ALA A 123 -6.06 6.83 -4.59
N LEU A 124 -5.23 5.87 -4.18
CA LEU A 124 -4.82 5.72 -2.79
C LEU A 124 -3.99 6.91 -2.31
N LEU A 125 -3.03 7.38 -3.10
CA LEU A 125 -2.23 8.54 -2.74
C LEU A 125 -3.09 9.81 -2.62
N GLY A 126 -4.10 9.96 -3.49
CA GLY A 126 -5.06 11.05 -3.39
C GLY A 126 -5.86 11.01 -2.09
N GLU A 127 -6.34 9.85 -1.69
CA GLU A 127 -7.05 9.67 -0.42
C GLU A 127 -6.15 9.93 0.79
N LEU A 128 -4.90 9.48 0.73
CA LEU A 128 -3.94 9.74 1.78
C LEU A 128 -3.74 11.26 1.98
N GLY A 129 -3.53 11.99 0.89
CA GLY A 129 -3.39 13.44 0.93
C GLY A 129 -4.64 14.12 1.50
N ASN A 130 -5.83 13.69 1.08
CA ASN A 130 -7.09 14.23 1.58
C ASN A 130 -7.30 13.97 3.08
N SER A 131 -6.78 12.87 3.60
CA SER A 131 -6.93 12.52 5.02
C SER A 131 -6.21 13.48 5.96
N PHE A 132 -5.30 14.31 5.45
CA PHE A 132 -4.54 15.31 6.21
C PHE A 132 -5.02 16.75 5.97
N LYS A 133 -6.12 16.94 5.27
CA LYS A 133 -6.70 18.26 5.02
C LYS A 133 -7.75 18.65 6.06
#